data_903d9a69972914bbbca5be7aa61b93e2
#
_entry.id   903d9a69972914bbbca5be7aa61b93e2
#
_cell.length_a   1.000
_cell.length_b   1.000
_cell.length_c   1.000
_cell.angle_alpha   90.00
_cell.angle_beta   90.00
_cell.angle_gamma   90.00
#
_symmetry.space_group_name_H-M   'P 1'
#
loop_
_entity.id
_entity.type
_entity.pdbx_description
1 polymer ?
#
loop_
_entity_poly.entity_id
_entity_poly.type
_entity_poly.pdbx_seq_one_letter_code
_entity_poly.pdbx_strand_id
1 'polypeptide(L)'
;KTAETPEPEQKMPKPDRKPEPEPVRKLEAEPSKTLSSPKEKPHRATRQEKRAKKRLRRQEREDEGLLHSADALIAAFAIPVIIMLIIFVQRGIFPFGEETFLRTDMYHQYAPFFSEFQYKLTHGGSLLYSWDVGMGVNFSALYAYYLASPVNWLLFLCPKGLVIEFMTYQIVIKIGLCGLTMAYYLRKHCRTNDFGVAF
;
A
#
# COMPACT_ATOMS: atom_id res chain seq x y z
N LYS A 1 11.24 -35.08 -47.80
CA LYS A 1 12.53 -35.69 -47.37
C LYS A 1 13.64 -34.73 -47.75
N THR A 2 13.98 -33.86 -46.89
CA THR A 2 15.28 -33.12 -46.93
C THR A 2 15.70 -32.98 -45.47
N ALA A 3 16.82 -33.60 -45.16
CA ALA A 3 17.45 -33.62 -43.86
C ALA A 3 18.21 -32.28 -43.69
N GLU A 4 17.93 -31.56 -42.62
CA GLU A 4 18.72 -30.44 -42.17
C GLU A 4 19.80 -30.95 -41.22
N THR A 5 21.03 -30.63 -41.59
CA THR A 5 22.29 -30.88 -40.89
C THR A 5 22.43 -29.86 -39.73
N PRO A 6 22.81 -30.23 -38.51
CA PRO A 6 23.01 -29.29 -37.43
C PRO A 6 24.33 -28.53 -37.58
N GLU A 7 24.26 -27.23 -37.37
CA GLU A 7 25.37 -26.26 -37.36
C GLU A 7 26.30 -26.46 -36.14
N PRO A 8 27.60 -26.29 -36.23
CA PRO A 8 28.56 -26.57 -35.17
C PRO A 8 28.59 -25.45 -34.12
N GLU A 9 28.54 -25.87 -32.88
CA GLU A 9 28.65 -25.11 -31.63
C GLU A 9 29.96 -24.28 -31.56
N GLN A 10 29.86 -22.97 -31.54
CA GLN A 10 31.00 -22.04 -31.34
C GLN A 10 31.41 -22.05 -29.86
N LYS A 11 32.59 -22.60 -29.58
CA LYS A 11 33.28 -22.51 -28.29
C LYS A 11 33.70 -21.08 -27.99
N MET A 12 33.18 -20.50 -26.92
CA MET A 12 33.64 -19.24 -26.33
C MET A 12 35.09 -19.37 -25.79
N PRO A 13 35.95 -18.38 -25.97
CA PRO A 13 37.29 -18.38 -25.41
C PRO A 13 37.25 -18.10 -23.89
N LYS A 14 38.13 -18.81 -23.16
CA LYS A 14 38.32 -18.66 -21.70
C LYS A 14 38.97 -17.31 -21.40
N PRO A 15 38.58 -16.62 -20.32
CA PRO A 15 39.23 -15.39 -19.90
C PRO A 15 40.66 -15.65 -19.36
N ASP A 16 41.58 -14.79 -19.76
CA ASP A 16 43.01 -14.80 -19.40
C ASP A 16 43.20 -14.64 -17.88
N ARG A 17 44.04 -15.48 -17.32
CA ARG A 17 44.52 -15.38 -15.94
C ARG A 17 45.46 -14.19 -15.81
N LYS A 18 45.17 -13.29 -14.89
CA LYS A 18 46.09 -12.27 -14.41
C LYS A 18 47.28 -12.91 -13.71
N PRO A 19 48.53 -12.40 -13.93
CA PRO A 19 49.71 -12.91 -13.25
C PRO A 19 49.73 -12.57 -11.77
N GLU A 20 50.16 -13.53 -10.97
CA GLU A 20 50.40 -13.43 -9.54
C GLU A 20 51.55 -12.45 -9.21
N PRO A 21 51.45 -11.59 -8.19
CA PRO A 21 52.57 -10.71 -7.81
C PRO A 21 53.63 -11.49 -7.01
N GLU A 22 54.88 -11.25 -7.36
CA GLU A 22 56.08 -11.81 -6.72
C GLU A 22 56.18 -11.40 -5.24
N PRO A 23 56.84 -12.23 -4.37
CA PRO A 23 56.96 -11.96 -2.95
C PRO A 23 58.00 -10.89 -2.64
N VAL A 24 57.54 -9.79 -2.05
CA VAL A 24 58.39 -8.69 -1.58
C VAL A 24 59.20 -9.16 -0.36
N ARG A 25 60.51 -9.05 -0.49
CA ARG A 25 61.56 -9.34 0.49
C ARG A 25 61.38 -8.52 1.77
N LYS A 26 61.16 -9.17 2.91
CA LYS A 26 61.11 -8.54 4.24
C LYS A 26 62.47 -7.96 4.56
N LEU A 27 62.57 -6.64 4.71
CA LEU A 27 63.64 -5.96 5.42
C LEU A 27 63.27 -5.92 6.90
N GLU A 28 64.04 -6.58 7.73
CA GLU A 28 63.97 -6.51 9.19
C GLU A 28 64.37 -5.09 9.61
N ALA A 29 63.41 -4.37 10.24
CA ALA A 29 63.68 -3.13 10.97
C ALA A 29 63.44 -3.38 12.46
N GLU A 30 64.43 -3.03 13.24
CA GLU A 30 64.51 -3.15 14.70
C GLU A 30 63.33 -2.46 15.41
N PRO A 31 62.92 -2.93 16.60
CA PRO A 31 61.81 -2.36 17.35
C PRO A 31 62.17 -1.08 18.10
N SER A 32 61.79 0.06 17.55
CA SER A 32 61.73 1.29 18.36
C SER A 32 60.58 1.21 19.34
N LYS A 33 60.89 1.27 20.63
CA LYS A 33 59.97 1.37 21.74
C LYS A 33 59.18 2.67 21.64
N THR A 34 57.98 2.62 21.04
CA THR A 34 56.99 3.68 21.15
C THR A 34 56.07 3.38 22.31
N LEU A 35 56.06 4.33 23.25
CA LEU A 35 55.25 4.45 24.43
C LEU A 35 53.78 4.18 24.11
N SER A 36 53.22 3.10 24.64
CA SER A 36 51.82 2.76 24.49
C SER A 36 50.95 3.76 25.22
N SER A 37 50.28 4.62 24.48
CA SER A 37 49.14 5.41 24.95
C SER A 37 48.07 4.48 25.55
N PRO A 38 47.52 4.80 26.72
CA PRO A 38 46.48 3.96 27.33
C PRO A 38 45.25 3.97 26.43
N LYS A 39 44.82 2.81 25.96
CA LYS A 39 43.52 2.64 25.30
C LYS A 39 42.41 3.04 26.28
N GLU A 40 41.89 4.23 26.15
CA GLU A 40 40.74 4.73 26.86
C GLU A 40 39.55 3.80 26.58
N LYS A 41 39.13 3.06 27.62
CA LYS A 41 37.96 2.19 27.54
C LYS A 41 36.74 3.08 27.25
N PRO A 42 35.86 2.71 26.32
CA PRO A 42 34.69 3.54 26.02
C PRO A 42 33.87 3.76 27.28
N HIS A 43 33.75 5.04 27.67
CA HIS A 43 33.05 5.49 28.87
C HIS A 43 31.62 4.94 28.81
N ARG A 44 31.27 4.02 29.70
CA ARG A 44 29.92 3.44 29.77
C ARG A 44 28.96 4.57 30.16
N ALA A 45 28.24 5.11 29.16
CA ALA A 45 27.34 6.23 29.34
C ALA A 45 26.43 6.00 30.55
N THR A 46 26.45 6.96 31.47
CA THR A 46 25.69 6.88 32.72
C THR A 46 24.17 6.83 32.42
N ARG A 47 23.41 6.29 33.38
CA ARG A 47 21.93 6.19 33.25
C ARG A 47 21.29 7.57 33.02
N GLN A 48 21.93 8.63 33.51
CA GLN A 48 21.49 10.03 33.29
C GLN A 48 21.71 10.48 31.83
N GLU A 49 22.88 10.24 31.26
CA GLU A 49 23.19 10.56 29.85
C GLU A 49 22.28 9.81 28.87
N LYS A 50 21.98 8.55 29.14
CA LYS A 50 21.01 7.79 28.33
C LYS A 50 19.61 8.37 28.42
N ARG A 51 19.21 8.87 29.61
CA ARG A 51 17.92 9.54 29.79
C ARG A 51 17.88 10.91 29.12
N ALA A 52 18.95 11.69 29.20
CA ALA A 52 19.08 12.98 28.52
C ALA A 52 19.04 12.82 27.00
N LYS A 53 19.81 11.87 26.46
CA LYS A 53 19.80 11.55 25.03
C LYS A 53 18.42 11.04 24.53
N LYS A 54 17.69 10.32 25.37
CA LYS A 54 16.33 9.89 25.07
C LYS A 54 15.34 11.06 25.09
N ARG A 55 15.52 12.04 26.00
CA ARG A 55 14.71 13.26 26.05
C ARG A 55 14.97 14.16 24.85
N LEU A 56 16.24 14.39 24.49
CA LEU A 56 16.63 15.16 23.29
C LEU A 56 16.06 14.54 22.02
N ARG A 57 16.19 13.24 21.81
CA ARG A 57 15.59 12.54 20.67
C ARG A 57 14.06 12.59 20.66
N ARG A 58 13.43 12.76 21.80
CA ARG A 58 11.98 12.93 21.89
C ARG A 58 11.59 14.36 21.53
N GLN A 59 12.35 15.37 22.00
CA GLN A 59 12.17 16.77 21.61
C GLN A 59 12.47 16.98 20.13
N GLU A 60 13.57 16.46 19.59
CA GLU A 60 13.85 16.48 18.15
C GLU A 60 12.70 15.88 17.31
N ARG A 61 12.03 14.84 17.80
CA ARG A 61 10.84 14.26 17.14
C ARG A 61 9.59 15.11 17.29
N GLU A 62 9.48 15.89 18.35
CA GLU A 62 8.38 16.83 18.59
C GLU A 62 8.57 18.13 17.80
N ASP A 63 9.82 18.52 17.56
CA ASP A 63 10.21 19.70 16.76
C ASP A 63 10.32 19.42 15.23
N GLU A 64 10.42 18.14 14.82
CA GLU A 64 10.44 17.72 13.42
C GLU A 64 9.06 17.85 12.76
N GLY A 65 8.65 19.08 12.58
CA GLY A 65 7.66 19.47 11.57
C GLY A 65 6.21 19.48 12.00
N LEU A 66 5.57 20.51 11.55
CA LEU A 66 4.17 20.89 11.67
C LEU A 66 3.18 19.80 11.23
N LEU A 67 3.68 18.73 10.60
CA LEU A 67 2.88 17.61 10.10
C LEU A 67 3.29 16.31 10.80
N HIS A 68 2.52 15.99 11.82
CA HIS A 68 2.66 14.71 12.53
C HIS A 68 2.45 13.54 11.57
N SER A 69 3.08 12.45 11.85
CA SER A 69 2.95 11.18 11.14
C SER A 69 1.51 10.75 10.84
N ALA A 70 0.55 11.13 11.68
CA ALA A 70 -0.87 10.89 11.46
C ALA A 70 -1.46 11.84 10.42
N ASP A 71 -0.99 13.09 10.36
CA ASP A 71 -1.52 14.12 9.47
C ASP A 71 -1.26 13.77 7.99
N ALA A 72 -0.10 13.18 7.69
CA ALA A 72 0.21 12.69 6.34
C ALA A 72 -0.75 11.57 5.89
N LEU A 73 -1.10 10.64 6.78
CA LEU A 73 -2.04 9.58 6.47
C LEU A 73 -3.48 10.12 6.32
N ILE A 74 -3.86 11.08 7.17
CA ILE A 74 -5.15 11.76 7.08
C ILE A 74 -5.24 12.52 5.75
N ALA A 75 -4.18 13.25 5.38
CA ALA A 75 -4.14 13.98 4.13
C ALA A 75 -4.18 13.03 2.91
N ALA A 76 -3.47 11.91 2.95
CA ALA A 76 -3.51 10.90 1.89
C ALA A 76 -4.90 10.27 1.68
N PHE A 77 -5.72 10.22 2.73
CA PHE A 77 -7.13 9.84 2.62
C PHE A 77 -7.99 11.02 2.16
N ALA A 78 -7.83 12.18 2.77
CA ALA A 78 -8.73 13.31 2.61
C ALA A 78 -8.63 13.98 1.22
N ILE A 79 -7.42 14.11 0.68
CA ILE A 79 -7.21 14.81 -0.61
C ILE A 79 -7.96 14.12 -1.76
N PRO A 80 -7.85 12.79 -2.00
CA PRO A 80 -8.62 12.13 -3.04
C PRO A 80 -10.13 12.23 -2.81
N VAL A 81 -10.58 12.14 -1.55
CA VAL A 81 -11.99 12.28 -1.18
C VAL A 81 -12.49 13.70 -1.52
N ILE A 82 -11.73 14.74 -1.16
CA ILE A 82 -12.11 16.14 -1.46
C ILE A 82 -12.17 16.37 -2.98
N ILE A 83 -11.22 15.84 -3.74
CA ILE A 83 -11.24 15.93 -5.20
C ILE A 83 -12.51 15.28 -5.76
N MET A 84 -12.87 14.09 -5.28
CA MET A 84 -14.09 13.42 -5.70
C MET A 84 -15.35 14.21 -5.35
N LEU A 85 -15.41 14.80 -4.15
CA LEU A 85 -16.53 15.65 -3.74
C LEU A 85 -16.64 16.91 -4.60
N ILE A 86 -15.54 17.54 -4.97
CA ILE A 86 -15.53 18.69 -5.90
C ILE A 86 -16.12 18.26 -7.27
N ILE A 87 -15.73 17.09 -7.78
CA ILE A 87 -16.27 16.55 -9.02
C ILE A 87 -17.78 16.31 -8.89
N PHE A 88 -18.25 15.79 -7.74
CA PHE A 88 -19.66 15.55 -7.51
C PHE A 88 -20.47 16.87 -7.53
N VAL A 89 -19.95 17.92 -6.88
CA VAL A 89 -20.55 19.26 -6.90
C VAL A 89 -20.65 19.78 -8.36
N GLN A 90 -19.54 19.68 -9.12
CA GLN A 90 -19.49 20.18 -10.49
C GLN A 90 -20.40 19.41 -11.45
N ARG A 91 -20.63 18.14 -11.20
CA ARG A 91 -21.46 17.26 -12.03
C ARG A 91 -22.91 17.13 -11.57
N GLY A 92 -23.29 17.77 -10.47
CA GLY A 92 -24.61 17.63 -9.88
C GLY A 92 -24.93 16.21 -9.43
N ILE A 93 -23.92 15.46 -8.95
CA ILE A 93 -24.11 14.10 -8.45
C ILE A 93 -24.65 14.16 -7.03
N PHE A 94 -25.56 13.26 -6.69
CA PHE A 94 -26.11 13.16 -5.33
C PHE A 94 -25.00 13.14 -4.25
N PRO A 95 -25.11 13.92 -3.15
CA PRO A 95 -26.23 14.71 -2.66
C PRO A 95 -26.32 16.16 -3.23
N PHE A 96 -25.45 16.54 -4.13
CA PHE A 96 -25.37 17.92 -4.66
C PHE A 96 -26.27 18.19 -5.86
N GLY A 97 -26.97 17.15 -6.34
CA GLY A 97 -27.94 17.19 -7.43
C GLY A 97 -28.63 15.84 -7.61
N GLU A 98 -29.35 15.68 -8.73
CA GLU A 98 -30.14 14.48 -9.04
C GLU A 98 -29.40 13.46 -9.93
N GLU A 99 -28.19 13.79 -10.39
CA GLU A 99 -27.42 12.90 -11.24
C GLU A 99 -26.81 11.74 -10.46
N THR A 100 -26.70 10.58 -11.10
CA THR A 100 -25.99 9.42 -10.52
C THR A 100 -24.58 9.30 -11.07
N PHE A 101 -23.66 8.88 -10.22
CA PHE A 101 -22.30 8.51 -10.61
C PHE A 101 -22.27 7.20 -11.41
N LEU A 102 -23.26 6.32 -11.20
CA LEU A 102 -23.31 5.00 -11.80
C LEU A 102 -23.67 5.11 -13.29
N ARG A 103 -22.81 4.55 -14.15
CA ARG A 103 -23.01 4.52 -15.60
C ARG A 103 -22.90 3.08 -16.11
N THR A 104 -23.58 2.79 -17.24
CA THR A 104 -23.53 1.50 -17.95
C THR A 104 -23.63 0.29 -16.99
N ASP A 105 -22.63 -0.56 -16.94
CA ASP A 105 -22.62 -1.79 -16.15
C ASP A 105 -22.79 -1.55 -14.64
N MET A 106 -22.29 -0.45 -14.10
CA MET A 106 -22.48 -0.12 -12.68
C MET A 106 -23.95 0.06 -12.34
N TYR A 107 -24.74 0.61 -13.25
CA TYR A 107 -26.17 0.78 -13.07
C TYR A 107 -26.96 -0.48 -13.44
N HIS A 108 -26.69 -1.07 -14.61
CA HIS A 108 -27.48 -2.19 -15.13
C HIS A 108 -27.11 -3.53 -14.53
N GLN A 109 -25.90 -3.70 -14.04
CA GLN A 109 -25.39 -4.97 -13.54
C GLN A 109 -25.05 -4.93 -12.05
N TYR A 110 -24.19 -4.00 -11.61
CA TYR A 110 -23.78 -3.97 -10.22
C TYR A 110 -24.89 -3.56 -9.26
N ALA A 111 -25.72 -2.57 -9.60
CA ALA A 111 -26.79 -2.13 -8.70
C ALA A 111 -27.81 -3.23 -8.39
N PRO A 112 -28.30 -4.04 -9.35
CA PRO A 112 -29.10 -5.23 -9.05
C PRO A 112 -28.39 -6.24 -8.13
N PHE A 113 -27.11 -6.50 -8.34
CA PHE A 113 -26.35 -7.44 -7.50
C PHE A 113 -26.17 -6.92 -6.09
N PHE A 114 -25.92 -5.62 -5.90
CA PHE A 114 -25.89 -4.99 -4.61
C PHE A 114 -27.25 -5.02 -3.90
N SER A 115 -28.32 -4.79 -4.63
CA SER A 115 -29.70 -4.87 -4.10
C SER A 115 -30.02 -6.28 -3.62
N GLU A 116 -29.71 -7.29 -4.41
CA GLU A 116 -29.88 -8.70 -4.04
C GLU A 116 -29.02 -9.07 -2.80
N PHE A 117 -27.79 -8.61 -2.76
CA PHE A 117 -26.92 -8.85 -1.61
C PHE A 117 -27.46 -8.18 -0.34
N GLN A 118 -27.94 -6.94 -0.44
CA GLN A 118 -28.60 -6.26 0.67
C GLN A 118 -29.83 -7.04 1.15
N TYR A 119 -30.65 -7.49 0.23
CA TYR A 119 -31.84 -8.29 0.57
C TYR A 119 -31.45 -9.54 1.34
N LYS A 120 -30.46 -10.29 0.87
CA LYS A 120 -29.96 -11.49 1.55
C LYS A 120 -29.36 -11.20 2.93
N LEU A 121 -28.63 -10.12 3.08
CA LEU A 121 -28.08 -9.70 4.38
C LEU A 121 -29.16 -9.34 5.39
N THR A 122 -30.22 -8.69 4.94
CA THR A 122 -31.29 -8.19 5.82
C THR A 122 -32.36 -9.24 6.14
N HIS A 123 -32.59 -10.19 5.24
CA HIS A 123 -33.65 -11.22 5.38
C HIS A 123 -33.10 -12.62 5.66
N GLY A 124 -31.77 -12.79 5.78
CA GLY A 124 -31.16 -14.08 6.07
C GLY A 124 -31.17 -15.07 4.90
N GLY A 125 -31.12 -14.58 3.65
CA GLY A 125 -31.09 -15.41 2.45
C GLY A 125 -29.78 -16.14 2.26
N SER A 126 -29.82 -17.29 1.55
CA SER A 126 -28.63 -18.07 1.21
C SER A 126 -27.66 -17.28 0.32
N LEU A 127 -26.39 -17.25 0.68
CA LEU A 127 -25.33 -16.69 -0.14
C LEU A 127 -24.78 -17.69 -1.20
N LEU A 128 -25.30 -18.91 -1.22
CA LEU A 128 -24.88 -19.92 -2.19
C LEU A 128 -25.61 -19.79 -3.51
N TYR A 129 -26.92 -19.48 -3.46
CA TYR A 129 -27.78 -19.45 -4.63
C TYR A 129 -28.79 -18.32 -4.55
N SER A 130 -29.16 -17.75 -5.71
CA SER A 130 -30.27 -16.80 -5.84
C SER A 130 -31.14 -17.14 -7.04
N TRP A 131 -32.46 -17.09 -6.85
CA TRP A 131 -33.46 -17.18 -7.91
C TRP A 131 -33.76 -15.83 -8.55
N ASP A 132 -33.48 -14.74 -7.85
CA ASP A 132 -33.86 -13.37 -8.26
C ASP A 132 -32.87 -12.77 -9.26
N VAL A 133 -31.78 -13.44 -9.57
CA VAL A 133 -30.78 -13.02 -10.56
C VAL A 133 -30.74 -14.03 -11.71
N GLY A 134 -31.02 -13.55 -12.93
CA GLY A 134 -30.84 -14.33 -14.17
C GLY A 134 -31.59 -15.66 -14.20
N MET A 135 -32.78 -15.73 -13.59
CA MET A 135 -33.58 -16.96 -13.47
C MET A 135 -32.93 -18.08 -12.66
N GLY A 136 -31.99 -17.71 -11.80
CA GLY A 136 -31.28 -18.65 -10.94
C GLY A 136 -29.78 -18.68 -11.22
N VAL A 137 -28.99 -18.32 -10.23
CA VAL A 137 -27.53 -18.24 -10.37
C VAL A 137 -26.83 -18.74 -9.11
N ASN A 138 -25.62 -19.28 -9.28
CA ASN A 138 -24.70 -19.51 -8.18
C ASN A 138 -24.26 -18.15 -7.59
N PHE A 139 -24.93 -17.73 -6.51
CA PHE A 139 -24.69 -16.43 -5.92
C PHE A 139 -23.30 -16.34 -5.26
N SER A 140 -22.72 -17.44 -4.80
CA SER A 140 -21.37 -17.42 -4.24
C SER A 140 -20.31 -17.06 -5.28
N ALA A 141 -20.46 -17.49 -6.52
CA ALA A 141 -19.56 -17.10 -7.61
C ALA A 141 -19.74 -15.62 -7.98
N LEU A 142 -20.98 -15.14 -8.03
CA LEU A 142 -21.30 -13.73 -8.26
C LEU A 142 -20.76 -12.87 -7.11
N TYR A 143 -20.94 -13.29 -5.87
CA TYR A 143 -20.38 -12.64 -4.70
C TYR A 143 -18.85 -12.53 -4.80
N ALA A 144 -18.16 -13.61 -5.10
CA ALA A 144 -16.70 -13.62 -5.20
C ALA A 144 -16.19 -12.66 -6.28
N TYR A 145 -16.90 -12.53 -7.39
CA TYR A 145 -16.51 -11.67 -8.51
C TYR A 145 -16.85 -10.19 -8.29
N TYR A 146 -18.05 -9.88 -7.82
CA TYR A 146 -18.56 -8.50 -7.76
C TYR A 146 -18.65 -7.91 -6.35
N LEU A 147 -18.86 -8.71 -5.32
CA LEU A 147 -19.33 -8.27 -4.01
C LEU A 147 -18.37 -8.56 -2.85
N ALA A 148 -17.25 -9.26 -3.08
CA ALA A 148 -16.37 -9.76 -2.02
C ALA A 148 -15.59 -8.68 -1.26
N SER A 149 -15.70 -7.39 -1.61
CA SER A 149 -15.04 -6.31 -0.87
C SER A 149 -15.59 -6.21 0.56
N PRO A 150 -14.74 -6.15 1.60
CA PRO A 150 -15.18 -6.02 2.99
C PRO A 150 -16.08 -4.80 3.22
N VAL A 151 -15.85 -3.70 2.49
CA VAL A 151 -16.66 -2.47 2.58
C VAL A 151 -18.10 -2.71 2.13
N ASN A 152 -18.35 -3.71 1.28
CA ASN A 152 -19.69 -4.03 0.81
C ASN A 152 -20.60 -4.58 1.91
N TRP A 153 -20.05 -5.13 3.01
CA TRP A 153 -20.81 -5.58 4.16
C TRP A 153 -21.49 -4.43 4.92
N LEU A 154 -21.02 -3.19 4.77
CA LEU A 154 -21.68 -2.00 5.28
C LEU A 154 -23.08 -1.80 4.66
N LEU A 155 -23.38 -2.49 3.57
CA LEU A 155 -24.68 -2.50 2.93
C LEU A 155 -25.81 -3.00 3.87
N PHE A 156 -25.45 -3.82 4.87
CA PHE A 156 -26.38 -4.23 5.93
C PHE A 156 -27.01 -3.05 6.68
N LEU A 157 -26.26 -1.95 6.83
CA LEU A 157 -26.70 -0.72 7.50
C LEU A 157 -27.47 0.23 6.57
N CYS A 158 -27.45 -0.04 5.26
CA CYS A 158 -28.06 0.82 4.27
C CYS A 158 -29.58 0.63 4.23
N PRO A 159 -30.40 1.70 4.27
CA PRO A 159 -31.84 1.61 4.08
C PRO A 159 -32.19 1.06 2.70
N LYS A 160 -33.33 0.35 2.61
CA LYS A 160 -33.87 -0.10 1.33
C LYS A 160 -34.14 1.12 0.41
N GLY A 161 -33.75 1.03 -0.83
CA GLY A 161 -33.92 2.10 -1.80
C GLY A 161 -32.74 3.07 -1.93
N LEU A 162 -31.74 3.05 -1.03
CA LEU A 162 -30.55 3.89 -1.11
C LEU A 162 -29.28 3.13 -1.54
N VAL A 163 -29.46 2.02 -2.25
CA VAL A 163 -28.33 1.17 -2.70
C VAL A 163 -27.44 1.91 -3.71
N ILE A 164 -28.04 2.70 -4.60
CA ILE A 164 -27.32 3.47 -5.63
C ILE A 164 -26.46 4.55 -4.98
N GLU A 165 -27.04 5.27 -4.02
CA GLU A 165 -26.36 6.30 -3.23
C GLU A 165 -25.25 5.68 -2.39
N PHE A 166 -25.52 4.55 -1.75
CA PHE A 166 -24.51 3.78 -1.02
C PHE A 166 -23.31 3.41 -1.92
N MET A 167 -23.57 2.89 -3.12
CA MET A 167 -22.51 2.56 -4.08
C MET A 167 -21.69 3.79 -4.45
N THR A 168 -22.32 4.93 -4.62
CA THR A 168 -21.66 6.20 -4.92
C THR A 168 -20.71 6.61 -3.79
N TYR A 169 -21.18 6.62 -2.54
CA TYR A 169 -20.34 6.93 -1.38
C TYR A 169 -19.24 5.91 -1.15
N GLN A 170 -19.54 4.64 -1.37
CA GLN A 170 -18.57 3.57 -1.23
C GLN A 170 -17.37 3.74 -2.17
N ILE A 171 -17.59 4.21 -3.41
CA ILE A 171 -16.52 4.49 -4.36
C ILE A 171 -15.61 5.58 -3.83
N VAL A 172 -16.17 6.67 -3.31
CA VAL A 172 -15.40 7.77 -2.70
C VAL A 172 -14.56 7.27 -1.53
N ILE A 173 -15.16 6.49 -0.62
CA ILE A 173 -14.45 5.90 0.52
C ILE A 173 -13.32 4.97 0.05
N LYS A 174 -13.58 4.11 -0.92
CA LYS A 174 -12.55 3.21 -1.48
C LYS A 174 -11.37 3.97 -2.08
N ILE A 175 -11.63 5.06 -2.80
CA ILE A 175 -10.57 5.92 -3.37
C ILE A 175 -9.73 6.52 -2.24
N GLY A 176 -10.36 7.04 -1.19
CA GLY A 176 -9.65 7.54 -0.01
C GLY A 176 -8.83 6.45 0.69
N LEU A 177 -9.39 5.25 0.85
CA LEU A 177 -8.69 4.10 1.42
C LEU A 177 -7.50 3.65 0.56
N CYS A 178 -7.59 3.73 -0.76
CA CYS A 178 -6.46 3.46 -1.64
C CYS A 178 -5.30 4.43 -1.39
N GLY A 179 -5.59 5.73 -1.27
CA GLY A 179 -4.58 6.72 -0.89
C GLY A 179 -3.95 6.43 0.47
N LEU A 180 -4.78 6.19 1.48
CA LEU A 180 -4.34 5.86 2.83
C LEU A 180 -3.45 4.62 2.89
N THR A 181 -3.88 3.53 2.25
CA THR A 181 -3.14 2.25 2.28
C THR A 181 -1.83 2.35 1.53
N MET A 182 -1.80 3.08 0.41
CA MET A 182 -0.58 3.32 -0.35
C MET A 182 0.41 4.18 0.45
N ALA A 183 -0.04 5.26 1.05
CA ALA A 183 0.79 6.10 1.93
C ALA A 183 1.34 5.30 3.13
N TYR A 184 0.50 4.47 3.75
CA TYR A 184 0.93 3.59 4.84
C TYR A 184 1.98 2.58 4.38
N TYR A 185 1.79 1.95 3.22
CA TYR A 185 2.74 1.00 2.63
C TYR A 185 4.09 1.67 2.34
N LEU A 186 4.09 2.78 1.61
CA LEU A 186 5.31 3.51 1.26
C LEU A 186 6.08 3.94 2.50
N ARG A 187 5.39 4.44 3.50
CA ARG A 187 5.97 4.85 4.76
C ARG A 187 6.65 3.69 5.49
N LYS A 188 6.03 2.51 5.52
CA LYS A 188 6.62 1.31 6.13
C LYS A 188 7.75 0.75 5.31
N HIS A 189 7.62 0.72 4.00
CA HIS A 189 8.61 0.18 3.07
C HIS A 189 9.85 1.07 2.99
N CYS A 190 9.68 2.38 2.79
CA CYS A 190 10.76 3.34 2.69
C CYS A 190 11.32 3.76 4.06
N ARG A 191 10.68 3.36 5.17
CA ARG A 191 11.05 3.73 6.56
C ARG A 191 11.21 5.23 6.76
N THR A 192 10.44 6.04 6.04
CA THR A 192 10.44 7.49 6.11
C THR A 192 9.12 8.01 6.67
N ASN A 193 9.20 9.15 7.36
CA ASN A 193 8.01 9.90 7.77
C ASN A 193 7.79 11.12 6.87
N ASP A 194 8.50 11.18 5.76
CA ASP A 194 8.46 12.32 4.86
C ASP A 194 7.08 12.46 4.23
N PHE A 195 6.50 13.66 4.32
CA PHE A 195 5.19 13.96 3.77
C PHE A 195 5.17 13.80 2.24
N GLY A 196 6.27 14.15 1.57
CA GLY A 196 6.42 14.05 0.13
C GLY A 196 6.38 12.62 -0.43
N VAL A 197 6.62 11.60 0.41
CA VAL A 197 6.53 10.18 0.00
C VAL A 197 5.10 9.66 0.13
N ALA A 198 4.22 10.38 0.84
CA ALA A 198 2.81 10.02 1.00
C ALA A 198 1.91 10.51 -0.14
N PHE A 199 2.43 11.39 -1.00
CA PHE A 199 1.79 11.98 -2.16
C PHE A 199 2.61 11.76 -3.42
#